data_44fb6db61fcde8453924ec84ebed6a01
#
_entry.id   44fb6db61fcde8453924ec84ebed6a01
#
_cell.length_a   1.000
_cell.length_b   1.000
_cell.length_c   1.000
_cell.angle_alpha   90.00
_cell.angle_beta   90.00
_cell.angle_gamma   90.00
#
_symmetry.space_group_name_H-M   'P 1'
#
loop_
_entity.id
_entity.type
_entity.pdbx_description
1 polymer ?
#
loop_
_entity_poly.entity_id
_entity_poly.type
_entity_poly.pdbx_seq_one_letter_code
_entity_poly.pdbx_strand_id
1 'polypeptide(L)'
;NAQVIEEVVCPAYERLMAAVRELKGTGKNEEGLCGLPQGQEYYQVLVDQSVGTKESIVQLEELTRRQMEDDITAMEGVLGAKVEEAKESAADMKQGTAELILKKLSDGIEKAFPETPDTTLEVKYVPKEMEEHLSPAFYMIPAIDNSRENVIYINQGQMRDDLSLFTTLAHEGYPGHLYQTIFYESTDPDPVRSIFNFGGYVEGWATYAEMCSYYLTPLPKEQATILQKNGSVILALYALADMGIHYDGWSRID
;
A
#
# COMPACT_ATOMS: atom_id res chain seq x y z
N ASN A 1 19.77 22.77 16.66
CA ASN A 1 18.53 22.18 16.14
C ASN A 1 17.43 22.03 17.20
N ALA A 2 17.72 21.63 18.48
CA ALA A 2 16.71 21.52 19.54
C ALA A 2 15.98 22.85 19.79
N GLN A 3 16.71 23.95 19.89
CA GLN A 3 16.12 25.29 20.08
C GLN A 3 15.14 25.67 18.97
N VAL A 4 15.43 25.35 17.69
CA VAL A 4 14.51 25.61 16.57
C VAL A 4 13.24 24.78 16.70
N ILE A 5 13.36 23.53 17.17
CA ILE A 5 12.20 22.67 17.41
C ILE A 5 11.31 23.29 18.48
N GLU A 6 11.88 23.68 19.62
CA GLU A 6 11.13 24.22 20.76
C GLU A 6 10.53 25.62 20.47
N GLU A 7 11.28 26.51 19.83
CA GLU A 7 10.87 27.92 19.66
C GLU A 7 10.07 28.17 18.37
N VAL A 8 10.19 27.31 17.35
CA VAL A 8 9.57 27.51 16.04
C VAL A 8 8.63 26.39 15.66
N VAL A 9 9.10 25.12 15.66
CA VAL A 9 8.34 23.99 15.14
C VAL A 9 7.18 23.64 16.06
N CYS A 10 7.43 23.43 17.36
CA CYS A 10 6.35 23.11 18.31
C CYS A 10 5.28 24.19 18.36
N PRO A 11 5.58 25.52 18.51
CA PRO A 11 4.58 26.55 18.46
C PRO A 11 3.82 26.66 17.13
N ALA A 12 4.43 26.28 16.00
CA ALA A 12 3.75 26.24 14.71
C ALA A 12 2.69 25.13 14.69
N TYR A 13 3.01 23.93 15.17
CA TYR A 13 2.05 22.85 15.32
C TYR A 13 0.94 23.15 16.32
N GLU A 14 1.26 23.81 17.45
CA GLU A 14 0.25 24.24 18.43
C GLU A 14 -0.76 25.20 17.81
N ARG A 15 -0.31 26.18 17.03
CA ARG A 15 -1.18 27.08 16.28
C ARG A 15 -2.04 26.36 15.26
N LEU A 16 -1.45 25.41 14.51
CA LEU A 16 -2.20 24.59 13.53
C LEU A 16 -3.27 23.75 14.23
N MET A 17 -2.92 23.07 15.32
CA MET A 17 -3.88 22.29 16.11
C MET A 17 -5.02 23.14 16.66
N ALA A 18 -4.73 24.36 17.14
CA ALA A 18 -5.76 25.29 17.62
C ALA A 18 -6.71 25.67 16.49
N ALA A 19 -6.20 26.07 15.33
CA ALA A 19 -6.99 26.43 14.17
C ALA A 19 -7.87 25.27 13.67
N VAL A 20 -7.33 24.04 13.60
CA VAL A 20 -8.11 22.85 13.21
C VAL A 20 -9.20 22.52 14.24
N ARG A 21 -8.94 22.72 15.55
CA ARG A 21 -9.95 22.54 16.60
C ARG A 21 -11.12 23.52 16.46
N GLU A 22 -10.87 24.76 16.04
CA GLU A 22 -11.92 25.77 15.78
C GLU A 22 -12.81 25.36 14.59
N LEU A 23 -12.29 24.57 13.64
CA LEU A 23 -13.06 24.06 12.51
C LEU A 23 -13.95 22.87 12.88
N LYS A 24 -13.76 22.26 14.06
CA LYS A 24 -14.54 21.10 14.46
C LYS A 24 -16.03 21.44 14.56
N GLY A 25 -16.86 20.70 13.83
CA GLY A 25 -18.31 20.91 13.79
C GLY A 25 -18.78 22.05 12.87
N THR A 26 -17.88 22.68 12.11
CA THR A 26 -18.25 23.70 11.11
C THR A 26 -18.53 23.11 9.73
N GLY A 27 -18.15 21.86 9.50
CA GLY A 27 -18.40 21.15 8.25
C GLY A 27 -19.89 21.04 7.97
N LYS A 28 -20.29 21.27 6.72
CA LYS A 28 -21.68 21.23 6.26
C LYS A 28 -21.95 20.09 5.27
N ASN A 29 -20.90 19.46 4.77
CA ASN A 29 -21.01 18.36 3.81
C ASN A 29 -20.77 17.04 4.53
N GLU A 30 -21.76 16.16 4.53
CA GLU A 30 -21.71 14.78 5.06
C GLU A 30 -21.81 13.72 3.96
N GLU A 31 -21.88 14.14 2.69
CA GLU A 31 -22.18 13.31 1.52
C GLU A 31 -20.95 13.02 0.64
N GLY A 32 -19.74 13.16 1.18
CA GLY A 32 -18.52 13.01 0.39
C GLY A 32 -18.30 14.15 -0.61
N LEU A 33 -17.49 13.94 -1.64
CA LEU A 33 -17.22 14.98 -2.66
C LEU A 33 -18.42 15.24 -3.56
N CYS A 34 -19.23 14.22 -3.86
CA CYS A 34 -20.44 14.36 -4.69
C CYS A 34 -21.45 15.39 -4.14
N GLY A 35 -21.48 15.63 -2.83
CA GLY A 35 -22.31 16.66 -2.20
C GLY A 35 -21.81 18.10 -2.42
N LEU A 36 -20.68 18.31 -3.07
CA LEU A 36 -20.14 19.62 -3.41
C LEU A 36 -20.54 20.04 -4.84
N PRO A 37 -20.66 21.34 -5.14
CA PRO A 37 -20.80 21.79 -6.52
C PRO A 37 -19.65 21.27 -7.39
N GLN A 38 -19.97 20.60 -8.50
CA GLN A 38 -19.01 19.95 -9.40
C GLN A 38 -18.16 18.87 -8.70
N GLY A 39 -18.67 18.25 -7.62
CA GLY A 39 -17.94 17.30 -6.80
C GLY A 39 -17.60 16.01 -7.54
N GLN A 40 -18.50 15.51 -8.41
CA GLN A 40 -18.26 14.33 -9.24
C GLN A 40 -17.15 14.58 -10.27
N GLU A 41 -17.20 15.72 -10.97
CA GLU A 41 -16.16 16.10 -11.92
C GLU A 41 -14.80 16.28 -11.22
N TYR A 42 -14.80 16.87 -10.03
CA TYR A 42 -13.60 17.02 -9.23
C TYR A 42 -13.04 15.66 -8.79
N TYR A 43 -13.90 14.73 -8.35
CA TYR A 43 -13.49 13.38 -7.99
C TYR A 43 -12.87 12.63 -9.18
N GLN A 44 -13.47 12.73 -10.38
CA GLN A 44 -12.89 12.16 -11.60
C GLN A 44 -11.47 12.70 -11.84
N VAL A 45 -11.25 14.01 -11.71
CA VAL A 45 -9.92 14.61 -11.88
C VAL A 45 -8.93 14.10 -10.83
N LEU A 46 -9.38 13.93 -9.57
CA LEU A 46 -8.53 13.36 -8.52
C LEU A 46 -8.10 11.93 -8.84
N VAL A 47 -9.03 11.10 -9.33
CA VAL A 47 -8.75 9.72 -9.73
C VAL A 47 -7.82 9.69 -10.94
N ASP A 48 -8.07 10.50 -11.97
CA ASP A 48 -7.21 10.61 -13.16
C ASP A 48 -5.76 10.94 -12.76
N GLN A 49 -5.58 11.85 -11.82
CA GLN A 49 -4.26 12.28 -11.36
C GLN A 49 -3.60 11.28 -10.41
N SER A 50 -4.36 10.71 -9.46
CA SER A 50 -3.80 9.84 -8.43
C SER A 50 -3.53 8.44 -8.96
N VAL A 51 -4.42 7.90 -9.80
CA VAL A 51 -4.29 6.56 -10.39
C VAL A 51 -3.49 6.59 -11.69
N GLY A 52 -3.55 7.70 -12.43
CA GLY A 52 -2.89 7.83 -13.73
C GLY A 52 -3.68 7.16 -14.86
N THR A 53 -5.01 7.07 -14.73
CA THR A 53 -5.94 6.51 -15.74
C THR A 53 -6.78 7.59 -16.39
N LYS A 54 -7.43 7.26 -17.50
CA LYS A 54 -8.47 8.08 -18.15
C LYS A 54 -9.82 7.37 -18.21
N GLU A 55 -9.92 6.23 -17.53
CA GLU A 55 -11.19 5.50 -17.43
C GLU A 55 -12.16 6.30 -16.55
N SER A 56 -13.43 6.31 -16.92
CA SER A 56 -14.47 6.91 -16.08
C SER A 56 -14.66 6.15 -14.77
N ILE A 57 -15.18 6.81 -13.75
CA ILE A 57 -15.47 6.16 -12.46
C ILE A 57 -16.39 4.94 -12.68
N VAL A 58 -17.40 5.05 -13.52
CA VAL A 58 -18.30 3.92 -13.86
C VAL A 58 -17.54 2.73 -14.45
N GLN A 59 -16.55 2.98 -15.31
CA GLN A 59 -15.71 1.90 -15.86
C GLN A 59 -14.81 1.30 -14.80
N LEU A 60 -14.25 2.12 -13.91
CA LEU A 60 -13.41 1.63 -12.80
C LEU A 60 -14.23 0.80 -11.81
N GLU A 61 -15.46 1.19 -11.50
CA GLU A 61 -16.38 0.38 -10.68
C GLU A 61 -16.68 -0.96 -11.33
N GLU A 62 -16.99 -0.97 -12.62
CA GLU A 62 -17.26 -2.21 -13.35
C GLU A 62 -16.04 -3.15 -13.34
N LEU A 63 -14.85 -2.61 -13.57
CA LEU A 63 -13.59 -3.37 -13.50
C LEU A 63 -13.36 -3.93 -12.09
N THR A 64 -13.57 -3.12 -11.06
CA THR A 64 -13.41 -3.52 -9.66
C THR A 64 -14.41 -4.61 -9.25
N ARG A 65 -15.68 -4.48 -9.63
CA ARG A 65 -16.72 -5.50 -9.37
C ARG A 65 -16.38 -6.82 -10.07
N ARG A 66 -15.95 -6.77 -11.32
CA ARG A 66 -15.54 -7.96 -12.08
C ARG A 66 -14.35 -8.65 -11.43
N GLN A 67 -13.33 -7.89 -11.03
CA GLN A 67 -12.17 -8.44 -10.32
C GLN A 67 -12.60 -9.12 -9.01
N MET A 68 -13.49 -8.49 -8.25
CA MET A 68 -14.02 -9.06 -7.00
C MET A 68 -14.79 -10.36 -7.24
N GLU A 69 -15.63 -10.42 -8.27
CA GLU A 69 -16.38 -11.64 -8.66
C GLU A 69 -15.43 -12.77 -9.08
N ASP A 70 -14.42 -12.47 -9.88
CA ASP A 70 -13.39 -13.42 -10.29
C ASP A 70 -12.61 -13.96 -9.07
N ASP A 71 -12.28 -13.10 -8.11
CA ASP A 71 -11.58 -13.48 -6.89
C ASP A 71 -12.45 -14.37 -5.98
N ILE A 72 -13.74 -14.04 -5.82
CA ILE A 72 -14.69 -14.86 -5.07
C ILE A 72 -14.84 -16.24 -5.74
N THR A 73 -15.02 -16.26 -7.07
CA THR A 73 -15.11 -17.51 -7.84
C THR A 73 -13.86 -18.38 -7.68
N ALA A 74 -12.66 -17.75 -7.68
CA ALA A 74 -11.42 -18.46 -7.47
C ALA A 74 -11.31 -19.06 -6.05
N MET A 75 -11.81 -18.36 -5.02
CA MET A 75 -11.88 -18.90 -3.65
C MET A 75 -12.85 -20.07 -3.54
N GLU A 76 -14.03 -19.98 -4.18
CA GLU A 76 -15.02 -21.08 -4.21
C GLU A 76 -14.47 -22.31 -4.93
N GLY A 77 -13.67 -22.11 -5.97
CA GLY A 77 -13.02 -23.17 -6.74
C GLY A 77 -11.95 -23.95 -5.96
N VAL A 78 -11.48 -23.45 -4.83
CA VAL A 78 -10.50 -24.11 -3.96
C VAL A 78 -11.24 -24.96 -2.92
N LEU A 79 -11.60 -26.19 -3.31
CA LEU A 79 -12.38 -27.13 -2.48
C LEU A 79 -11.65 -27.46 -1.17
N GLY A 80 -12.34 -27.25 -0.05
CA GLY A 80 -11.91 -27.66 1.29
C GLY A 80 -10.98 -26.67 2.01
N ALA A 81 -10.52 -25.62 1.37
CA ALA A 81 -9.75 -24.58 2.03
C ALA A 81 -10.71 -23.49 2.55
N LYS A 82 -10.53 -23.09 3.79
CA LYS A 82 -11.31 -22.01 4.42
C LYS A 82 -10.37 -20.88 4.80
N VAL A 83 -10.86 -19.65 4.73
CA VAL A 83 -10.09 -18.45 5.07
C VAL A 83 -9.51 -18.55 6.50
N GLU A 84 -10.31 -19.01 7.46
CA GLU A 84 -9.86 -19.15 8.84
C GLU A 84 -8.78 -20.24 9.01
N GLU A 85 -8.94 -21.39 8.35
CA GLU A 85 -7.91 -22.46 8.36
C GLU A 85 -6.59 -21.98 7.71
N ALA A 86 -6.69 -21.16 6.63
CA ALA A 86 -5.54 -20.58 6.00
C ALA A 86 -4.85 -19.53 6.90
N LYS A 87 -5.62 -18.72 7.62
CA LYS A 87 -5.08 -17.77 8.60
C LYS A 87 -4.41 -18.47 9.78
N GLU A 88 -5.00 -19.57 10.31
CA GLU A 88 -4.39 -20.37 11.36
C GLU A 88 -3.06 -20.98 10.91
N SER A 89 -3.01 -21.55 9.70
CA SER A 89 -1.76 -22.07 9.11
C SER A 89 -0.72 -20.97 8.91
N ALA A 90 -1.14 -19.77 8.54
CA ALA A 90 -0.27 -18.62 8.38
C ALA A 90 0.29 -18.11 9.72
N ALA A 91 -0.52 -18.14 10.78
CA ALA A 91 -0.10 -17.72 12.12
C ALA A 91 1.01 -18.61 12.72
N ASP A 92 1.06 -19.88 12.32
CA ASP A 92 2.12 -20.81 12.73
C ASP A 92 3.43 -20.67 11.92
N MET A 93 3.42 -19.86 10.87
CA MET A 93 4.63 -19.60 10.06
C MET A 93 5.64 -18.76 10.83
N LYS A 94 6.88 -19.25 10.87
CA LYS A 94 8.03 -18.47 11.35
C LYS A 94 8.93 -18.10 10.19
N GLN A 95 8.92 -16.83 9.84
CA GLN A 95 9.72 -16.32 8.70
C GLN A 95 11.12 -15.84 9.10
N GLY A 96 11.31 -15.49 10.38
CA GLY A 96 12.58 -14.97 10.90
C GLY A 96 12.63 -13.45 10.96
N THR A 97 13.85 -12.89 10.94
CA THR A 97 14.03 -11.43 10.96
C THR A 97 13.64 -10.79 9.62
N ALA A 98 13.40 -9.51 9.63
CA ALA A 98 13.07 -8.75 8.43
C ALA A 98 14.14 -8.86 7.34
N GLU A 99 15.41 -8.82 7.74
CA GLU A 99 16.54 -8.97 6.80
C GLU A 99 16.55 -10.37 6.15
N LEU A 100 16.21 -11.40 6.92
CA LEU A 100 16.10 -12.77 6.38
C LEU A 100 14.91 -12.89 5.43
N ILE A 101 13.79 -12.26 5.73
CA ILE A 101 12.62 -12.23 4.84
C ILE A 101 12.95 -11.51 3.55
N LEU A 102 13.55 -10.32 3.62
CA LEU A 102 13.95 -9.54 2.44
C LEU A 102 14.94 -10.33 1.56
N LYS A 103 15.88 -11.05 2.18
CA LYS A 103 16.77 -11.94 1.44
C LYS A 103 16.02 -13.08 0.75
N LYS A 104 15.08 -13.75 1.44
CA LYS A 104 14.26 -14.82 0.85
C LYS A 104 13.42 -14.31 -0.33
N LEU A 105 12.84 -13.11 -0.19
CA LEU A 105 12.07 -12.46 -1.25
C LEU A 105 12.96 -12.15 -2.45
N SER A 106 14.12 -11.54 -2.25
CA SER A 106 15.09 -11.25 -3.32
C SER A 106 15.55 -12.52 -4.05
N ASP A 107 15.93 -13.57 -3.31
CA ASP A 107 16.32 -14.87 -3.89
C ASP A 107 15.12 -15.54 -4.63
N GLY A 108 13.90 -15.36 -4.12
CA GLY A 108 12.68 -15.96 -4.66
C GLY A 108 12.21 -15.39 -6.00
N ILE A 109 12.52 -14.13 -6.27
CA ILE A 109 12.09 -13.42 -7.47
C ILE A 109 13.03 -13.61 -8.67
N GLU A 110 14.27 -14.09 -8.48
CA GLU A 110 15.30 -14.19 -9.53
C GLU A 110 14.85 -14.89 -10.81
N LYS A 111 13.91 -15.83 -10.71
CA LYS A 111 13.42 -16.60 -11.86
C LYS A 111 12.23 -15.97 -12.57
N ALA A 112 11.55 -15.05 -11.92
CA ALA A 112 10.28 -14.48 -12.37
C ALA A 112 10.40 -13.01 -12.77
N PHE A 113 11.42 -12.33 -12.28
CA PHE A 113 11.64 -10.90 -12.50
C PHE A 113 13.03 -10.67 -13.11
N PRO A 114 13.25 -9.54 -13.80
CA PRO A 114 14.58 -9.11 -14.24
C PRO A 114 15.58 -9.04 -13.09
N GLU A 115 16.86 -9.16 -13.43
CA GLU A 115 17.94 -9.09 -12.45
C GLU A 115 17.86 -7.80 -11.61
N THR A 116 17.98 -7.97 -10.29
CA THR A 116 17.96 -6.85 -9.36
C THR A 116 19.26 -6.04 -9.48
N PRO A 117 19.19 -4.72 -9.74
CA PRO A 117 20.37 -3.87 -9.75
C PRO A 117 21.09 -3.86 -8.39
N ASP A 118 22.42 -3.69 -8.43
CA ASP A 118 23.24 -3.56 -7.22
C ASP A 118 22.79 -2.37 -6.38
N THR A 119 22.47 -2.64 -5.13
CA THR A 119 22.03 -1.63 -4.18
C THR A 119 22.39 -2.02 -2.75
N THR A 120 22.39 -1.06 -1.85
CA THR A 120 22.43 -1.32 -0.40
C THR A 120 21.05 -1.15 0.20
N LEU A 121 20.71 -1.99 1.15
CA LEU A 121 19.46 -1.93 1.88
C LEU A 121 19.74 -1.97 3.39
N GLU A 122 19.29 -0.96 4.10
CA GLU A 122 19.28 -0.91 5.55
C GLU A 122 17.86 -1.09 6.08
N VAL A 123 17.68 -1.95 7.08
CA VAL A 123 16.42 -2.08 7.81
C VAL A 123 16.52 -1.25 9.09
N LYS A 124 15.55 -0.38 9.30
CA LYS A 124 15.42 0.43 10.51
C LYS A 124 14.08 0.16 11.18
N TYR A 125 14.01 0.49 12.46
CA TYR A 125 12.77 0.35 13.22
C TYR A 125 12.24 1.72 13.60
N VAL A 126 10.90 1.85 13.53
CA VAL A 126 10.20 3.06 13.95
C VAL A 126 10.42 3.27 15.45
N PRO A 127 10.75 4.49 15.91
CA PRO A 127 10.78 4.82 17.32
C PRO A 127 9.44 4.54 17.98
N LYS A 128 9.46 3.99 19.21
CA LYS A 128 8.27 3.55 19.92
C LYS A 128 7.20 4.64 20.07
N GLU A 129 7.64 5.87 20.23
CA GLU A 129 6.77 7.05 20.36
C GLU A 129 6.00 7.39 19.07
N MET A 130 6.40 6.83 17.93
CA MET A 130 5.79 7.06 16.62
C MET A 130 4.98 5.85 16.12
N GLU A 131 5.05 4.70 16.79
CA GLU A 131 4.42 3.45 16.33
C GLU A 131 2.90 3.59 16.12
N GLU A 132 2.21 4.36 16.97
CA GLU A 132 0.75 4.57 16.86
C GLU A 132 0.35 5.35 15.60
N HIS A 133 1.27 6.12 15.03
CA HIS A 133 1.00 7.09 13.98
C HIS A 133 1.54 6.73 12.60
N LEU A 134 2.30 5.64 12.50
CA LEU A 134 2.95 5.25 11.25
C LEU A 134 2.48 3.89 10.75
N SER A 135 2.54 3.70 9.44
CA SER A 135 2.24 2.45 8.75
C SER A 135 3.06 1.27 9.29
N PRO A 136 2.63 0.02 9.07
CA PRO A 136 3.35 -1.19 9.50
C PRO A 136 4.79 -1.28 8.99
N ALA A 137 5.04 -0.86 7.76
CA ALA A 137 6.37 -0.58 7.22
C ALA A 137 6.28 0.49 6.15
N PHE A 138 7.42 1.03 5.75
CA PHE A 138 7.51 1.93 4.60
C PHE A 138 8.93 1.99 4.04
N TYR A 139 9.01 1.99 2.73
CA TYR A 139 10.23 2.21 1.99
C TYR A 139 10.50 3.71 1.88
N MET A 140 11.69 4.14 2.25
CA MET A 140 12.13 5.51 2.06
C MET A 140 12.77 5.66 0.69
N ILE A 141 12.08 6.35 -0.21
CA ILE A 141 12.63 6.68 -1.53
C ILE A 141 13.93 7.45 -1.34
N PRO A 142 15.05 6.97 -1.92
CA PRO A 142 16.34 7.62 -1.77
C PRO A 142 16.39 8.99 -2.45
N ALA A 143 17.40 9.78 -2.11
CA ALA A 143 17.66 11.03 -2.81
C ALA A 143 17.98 10.77 -4.30
N ILE A 144 17.53 11.66 -5.18
CA ILE A 144 17.70 11.53 -6.65
C ILE A 144 19.18 11.35 -7.05
N ASP A 145 20.08 11.96 -6.29
CA ASP A 145 21.54 11.91 -6.52
C ASP A 145 22.22 10.73 -5.78
N ASN A 146 21.48 9.91 -5.05
CA ASN A 146 22.00 8.74 -4.33
C ASN A 146 20.99 7.59 -4.25
N SER A 147 20.59 7.05 -5.37
CA SER A 147 19.63 5.93 -5.47
C SER A 147 20.14 4.58 -4.96
N ARG A 148 21.40 4.50 -4.54
CA ARG A 148 21.99 3.25 -4.05
C ARG A 148 21.78 2.97 -2.58
N GLU A 149 21.50 3.99 -1.77
CA GLU A 149 21.27 3.84 -0.33
C GLU A 149 19.79 3.79 -0.03
N ASN A 150 19.28 2.58 0.19
CA ASN A 150 17.86 2.34 0.41
C ASN A 150 17.57 1.96 1.85
N VAL A 151 16.45 2.41 2.37
CA VAL A 151 16.04 2.15 3.76
C VAL A 151 14.57 1.70 3.79
N ILE A 152 14.30 0.61 4.50
CA ILE A 152 12.95 0.21 4.88
C ILE A 152 12.81 0.37 6.40
N TYR A 153 11.79 1.13 6.81
CA TYR A 153 11.40 1.23 8.21
C TYR A 153 10.33 0.21 8.54
N ILE A 154 10.45 -0.44 9.69
CA ILE A 154 9.48 -1.41 10.20
C ILE A 154 8.91 -0.87 11.51
N ASN A 155 7.58 -0.85 11.57
CA ASN A 155 6.83 -0.50 12.75
C ASN A 155 6.41 -1.76 13.49
N GLN A 156 7.17 -2.12 14.51
CA GLN A 156 6.93 -3.34 15.29
C GLN A 156 5.59 -3.31 16.05
N GLY A 157 5.12 -2.13 16.44
CA GLY A 157 3.83 -1.95 17.12
C GLY A 157 2.61 -2.22 16.24
N GLN A 158 2.77 -2.19 14.91
CA GLN A 158 1.70 -2.43 13.94
C GLN A 158 1.77 -3.79 13.25
N MET A 159 2.86 -4.54 13.41
CA MET A 159 2.97 -5.89 12.85
C MET A 159 2.11 -6.87 13.63
N ARG A 160 1.26 -7.61 12.91
CA ARG A 160 0.28 -8.55 13.50
C ARG A 160 0.84 -9.96 13.64
N ASP A 161 1.51 -10.44 12.58
CA ASP A 161 2.04 -11.80 12.47
C ASP A 161 3.13 -11.88 11.38
N ASP A 162 3.76 -13.03 11.28
CA ASP A 162 4.86 -13.28 10.34
C ASP A 162 4.42 -13.26 8.87
N LEU A 163 3.18 -13.62 8.55
CA LEU A 163 2.66 -13.51 7.18
C LEU A 163 2.47 -12.04 6.80
N SER A 164 1.87 -11.26 7.68
CA SER A 164 1.70 -9.81 7.50
C SER A 164 3.05 -9.13 7.29
N LEU A 165 4.07 -9.49 8.09
CA LEU A 165 5.43 -8.98 7.90
C LEU A 165 6.00 -9.39 6.54
N PHE A 166 5.80 -10.65 6.12
CA PHE A 166 6.31 -11.17 4.85
C PHE A 166 5.70 -10.44 3.65
N THR A 167 4.37 -10.31 3.60
CA THR A 167 3.67 -9.65 2.49
C THR A 167 3.92 -8.15 2.48
N THR A 168 3.99 -7.49 3.64
CA THR A 168 4.36 -6.08 3.75
C THR A 168 5.81 -5.85 3.26
N LEU A 169 6.75 -6.72 3.60
CA LEU A 169 8.13 -6.60 3.10
C LEU A 169 8.26 -6.94 1.61
N ALA A 170 7.34 -7.71 1.04
CA ALA A 170 7.24 -7.86 -0.40
C ALA A 170 6.73 -6.58 -1.07
N HIS A 171 5.76 -5.89 -0.46
CA HIS A 171 5.25 -4.60 -0.90
C HIS A 171 6.33 -3.51 -0.85
N GLU A 172 7.01 -3.35 0.30
CA GLU A 172 7.99 -2.30 0.51
C GLU A 172 9.36 -2.61 -0.13
N GLY A 173 9.73 -3.89 -0.20
CA GLY A 173 11.04 -4.36 -0.62
C GLY A 173 11.03 -5.05 -1.98
N TYR A 174 11.10 -6.40 -1.96
CA TYR A 174 11.24 -7.23 -3.14
C TYR A 174 10.00 -8.12 -3.36
N PRO A 175 9.34 -8.02 -4.53
CA PRO A 175 9.62 -7.18 -5.70
C PRO A 175 8.85 -5.85 -5.74
N GLY A 176 8.45 -5.28 -4.60
CA GLY A 176 7.63 -4.07 -4.50
C GLY A 176 8.36 -2.75 -4.75
N HIS A 177 8.13 -1.77 -3.87
CA HIS A 177 8.60 -0.39 -4.06
C HIS A 177 10.11 -0.25 -4.25
N LEU A 178 10.91 -0.89 -3.40
CA LEU A 178 12.37 -0.87 -3.52
C LEU A 178 12.82 -1.40 -4.90
N TYR A 179 12.35 -2.60 -5.27
CA TYR A 179 12.72 -3.21 -6.54
C TYR A 179 12.29 -2.34 -7.73
N GLN A 180 11.05 -1.83 -7.73
CA GLN A 180 10.54 -0.95 -8.78
C GLN A 180 11.43 0.28 -8.92
N THR A 181 11.79 0.93 -7.81
CA THR A 181 12.59 2.15 -7.79
C THR A 181 13.99 1.92 -8.35
N ILE A 182 14.73 0.95 -7.81
CA ILE A 182 16.11 0.70 -8.24
C ILE A 182 16.18 0.16 -9.67
N PHE A 183 15.20 -0.64 -10.09
CA PHE A 183 15.13 -1.14 -11.46
C PHE A 183 14.84 0.00 -12.43
N TYR A 184 13.87 0.88 -12.12
CA TYR A 184 13.56 2.05 -12.92
C TYR A 184 14.76 2.99 -13.06
N GLU A 185 15.42 3.31 -11.96
CA GLU A 185 16.64 4.14 -11.94
C GLU A 185 17.76 3.55 -12.80
N SER A 186 17.90 2.21 -12.82
CA SER A 186 18.89 1.52 -13.65
C SER A 186 18.69 1.70 -15.17
N THR A 187 17.50 2.13 -15.59
CA THR A 187 17.19 2.43 -17.00
C THR A 187 17.61 3.82 -17.44
N ASP A 188 18.26 4.61 -16.58
CA ASP A 188 18.68 6.00 -16.83
C ASP A 188 17.50 6.88 -17.33
N PRO A 189 16.40 7.00 -16.57
CA PRO A 189 15.24 7.74 -16.98
C PRO A 189 15.52 9.25 -17.06
N ASP A 190 14.74 9.97 -17.89
CA ASP A 190 14.81 11.43 -17.91
C ASP A 190 14.54 12.00 -16.49
N PRO A 191 15.43 12.85 -15.93
CA PRO A 191 15.30 13.39 -14.57
C PRO A 191 13.95 14.06 -14.26
N VAL A 192 13.26 14.58 -15.29
CA VAL A 192 11.92 15.18 -15.11
C VAL A 192 10.90 14.15 -14.57
N ARG A 193 11.11 12.86 -14.84
CA ARG A 193 10.19 11.80 -14.38
C ARG A 193 10.22 11.59 -12.88
N SER A 194 11.30 11.93 -12.20
CA SER A 194 11.40 11.79 -10.74
C SER A 194 10.51 12.79 -9.97
N ILE A 195 10.00 13.83 -10.65
CA ILE A 195 9.04 14.77 -10.04
C ILE A 195 7.57 14.39 -10.30
N PHE A 196 7.31 13.41 -11.15
CA PHE A 196 5.95 12.90 -11.38
C PHE A 196 5.70 11.65 -10.57
N ASN A 197 4.61 11.63 -9.83
CA ASN A 197 4.17 10.48 -9.06
C ASN A 197 2.72 10.12 -9.44
N PHE A 198 2.52 8.87 -9.88
CA PHE A 198 1.20 8.32 -10.15
C PHE A 198 0.98 7.16 -9.19
N GLY A 199 0.10 7.36 -8.20
CA GLY A 199 -0.18 6.36 -7.16
C GLY A 199 -0.58 5.01 -7.73
N GLY A 200 -1.42 4.98 -8.78
CA GLY A 200 -1.80 3.74 -9.45
C GLY A 200 -0.63 2.96 -10.06
N TYR A 201 0.42 3.65 -10.52
CA TYR A 201 1.64 2.99 -11.02
C TYR A 201 2.51 2.48 -9.86
N VAL A 202 2.72 3.30 -8.84
CA VAL A 202 3.61 2.99 -7.72
C VAL A 202 2.97 1.96 -6.78
N GLU A 203 1.77 2.27 -6.28
CA GLU A 203 1.04 1.42 -5.34
C GLU A 203 0.44 0.19 -6.01
N GLY A 204 -0.02 0.34 -7.27
CA GLY A 204 -0.52 -0.79 -8.05
C GLY A 204 0.54 -1.85 -8.30
N TRP A 205 1.79 -1.46 -8.59
CA TRP A 205 2.91 -2.40 -8.68
C TRP A 205 3.19 -3.07 -7.33
N ALA A 206 3.32 -2.30 -6.26
CA ALA A 206 3.63 -2.84 -4.94
C ALA A 206 2.52 -3.77 -4.43
N THR A 207 1.25 -3.44 -4.68
CA THR A 207 0.10 -4.30 -4.38
C THR A 207 0.16 -5.59 -5.20
N TYR A 208 0.47 -5.51 -6.50
CA TYR A 208 0.66 -6.70 -7.34
C TYR A 208 1.80 -7.59 -6.80
N ALA A 209 2.92 -6.99 -6.42
CA ALA A 209 4.06 -7.68 -5.82
C ALA A 209 3.68 -8.37 -4.49
N GLU A 210 2.94 -7.67 -3.63
CA GLU A 210 2.39 -8.22 -2.39
C GLU A 210 1.49 -9.42 -2.67
N MET A 211 0.56 -9.31 -3.62
CA MET A 211 -0.32 -10.41 -4.01
C MET A 211 0.44 -11.62 -4.57
N CYS A 212 1.51 -11.39 -5.32
CA CYS A 212 2.39 -12.47 -5.79
C CYS A 212 3.14 -13.16 -4.64
N SER A 213 3.47 -12.42 -3.58
CA SER A 213 4.30 -12.92 -2.48
C SER A 213 3.64 -14.06 -1.68
N TYR A 214 2.32 -14.14 -1.64
CA TYR A 214 1.61 -15.25 -1.01
C TYR A 214 2.07 -16.60 -1.56
N TYR A 215 2.38 -16.68 -2.85
CA TYR A 215 2.86 -17.89 -3.51
C TYR A 215 4.36 -18.15 -3.32
N LEU A 216 5.09 -17.24 -2.70
CA LEU A 216 6.49 -17.42 -2.28
C LEU A 216 6.59 -17.89 -0.81
N THR A 217 5.46 -17.99 -0.11
CA THR A 217 5.41 -18.55 1.24
C THR A 217 5.45 -20.07 1.21
N PRO A 218 5.77 -20.75 2.33
CA PRO A 218 5.70 -22.21 2.45
C PRO A 218 4.26 -22.74 2.57
N LEU A 219 3.23 -21.90 2.50
CA LEU A 219 1.83 -22.32 2.56
C LEU A 219 1.46 -23.23 1.39
N PRO A 220 0.55 -24.20 1.58
CA PRO A 220 -0.09 -24.89 0.48
C PRO A 220 -0.70 -23.91 -0.51
N LYS A 221 -0.62 -24.21 -1.81
CA LYS A 221 -1.07 -23.31 -2.87
C LYS A 221 -2.53 -22.86 -2.70
N GLU A 222 -3.39 -23.76 -2.25
CA GLU A 222 -4.80 -23.52 -2.00
C GLU A 222 -4.99 -22.48 -0.90
N GLN A 223 -4.23 -22.58 0.19
CA GLN A 223 -4.28 -21.61 1.29
C GLN A 223 -3.70 -20.25 0.87
N ALA A 224 -2.58 -20.24 0.15
CA ALA A 224 -2.01 -19.02 -0.42
C ALA A 224 -3.01 -18.32 -1.34
N THR A 225 -3.72 -19.09 -2.20
CA THR A 225 -4.76 -18.55 -3.09
C THR A 225 -5.90 -17.91 -2.30
N ILE A 226 -6.42 -18.57 -1.28
CA ILE A 226 -7.52 -18.01 -0.47
C ILE A 226 -7.10 -16.70 0.21
N LEU A 227 -5.92 -16.65 0.83
CA LEU A 227 -5.44 -15.46 1.51
C LEU A 227 -5.22 -14.31 0.54
N GLN A 228 -4.58 -14.57 -0.59
CA GLN A 228 -4.35 -13.60 -1.65
C GLN A 228 -5.67 -13.05 -2.21
N LYS A 229 -6.63 -13.94 -2.56
CA LYS A 229 -7.93 -13.54 -3.10
C LYS A 229 -8.77 -12.79 -2.07
N ASN A 230 -8.75 -13.22 -0.81
CA ASN A 230 -9.43 -12.48 0.26
C ASN A 230 -8.85 -11.06 0.44
N GLY A 231 -7.52 -10.89 0.38
CA GLY A 231 -6.88 -9.58 0.41
C GLY A 231 -7.34 -8.71 -0.78
N SER A 232 -7.36 -9.26 -1.98
CA SER A 232 -7.81 -8.57 -3.20
C SER A 232 -9.29 -8.14 -3.11
N VAL A 233 -10.19 -9.00 -2.61
CA VAL A 233 -11.60 -8.66 -2.37
C VAL A 233 -11.73 -7.50 -1.38
N ILE A 234 -10.96 -7.48 -0.30
CA ILE A 234 -10.99 -6.39 0.67
C ILE A 234 -10.57 -5.06 0.02
N LEU A 235 -9.50 -5.06 -0.78
CA LEU A 235 -9.07 -3.86 -1.51
C LEU A 235 -10.14 -3.39 -2.51
N ALA A 236 -10.78 -4.32 -3.22
CA ALA A 236 -11.89 -4.01 -4.12
C ALA A 236 -13.08 -3.36 -3.39
N LEU A 237 -13.43 -3.85 -2.19
CA LEU A 237 -14.48 -3.25 -1.36
C LEU A 237 -14.13 -1.82 -0.93
N TYR A 238 -12.88 -1.55 -0.55
CA TYR A 238 -12.45 -0.19 -0.25
C TYR A 238 -12.56 0.73 -1.47
N ALA A 239 -12.12 0.27 -2.63
CA ALA A 239 -12.21 1.05 -3.87
C ALA A 239 -13.66 1.35 -4.26
N LEU A 240 -14.56 0.36 -4.17
CA LEU A 240 -15.99 0.54 -4.45
C LEU A 240 -16.65 1.48 -3.44
N ALA A 241 -16.30 1.38 -2.16
CA ALA A 241 -16.83 2.29 -1.15
C ALA A 241 -16.36 3.73 -1.37
N ASP A 242 -15.09 3.92 -1.74
CA ASP A 242 -14.54 5.25 -2.05
C ASP A 242 -15.27 5.89 -3.24
N MET A 243 -15.38 5.17 -4.36
CA MET A 243 -16.11 5.63 -5.54
C MET A 243 -17.60 5.85 -5.24
N GLY A 244 -18.23 4.93 -4.53
CA GLY A 244 -19.63 5.03 -4.15
C GLY A 244 -19.93 6.25 -3.27
N ILE A 245 -19.09 6.54 -2.26
CA ILE A 245 -19.26 7.70 -1.38
C ILE A 245 -18.99 9.00 -2.13
N HIS A 246 -17.89 9.07 -2.88
CA HIS A 246 -17.40 10.33 -3.43
C HIS A 246 -17.97 10.66 -4.81
N TYR A 247 -18.47 9.67 -5.55
CA TYR A 247 -19.05 9.85 -6.88
C TYR A 247 -20.56 9.58 -6.92
N ASP A 248 -21.02 8.44 -6.39
CA ASP A 248 -22.43 8.05 -6.45
C ASP A 248 -23.28 8.60 -5.30
N GLY A 249 -22.67 9.08 -4.22
CA GLY A 249 -23.36 9.61 -3.06
C GLY A 249 -23.91 8.55 -2.11
N TRP A 250 -23.19 7.43 -1.95
CA TRP A 250 -23.58 6.39 -1.01
C TRP A 250 -23.63 6.91 0.42
N SER A 251 -24.66 6.51 1.12
CA SER A 251 -24.82 6.73 2.55
C SER A 251 -24.19 5.57 3.35
N ARG A 252 -24.25 5.66 4.68
CA ARG A 252 -23.80 4.56 5.58
C ARG A 252 -24.64 3.28 5.47
N ILE A 253 -25.77 3.31 4.77
CA ILE A 253 -26.70 2.19 4.67
C ILE A 253 -26.48 1.43 3.35
N ASP A 254 -25.96 2.11 2.36
CA ASP A 254 -25.64 1.53 1.05
C ASP A 254 -24.40 0.65 1.11
#